data_8e1b724333aaf63e05fe7d7b4ffebe83
#
_entry.id   8e1b724333aaf63e05fe7d7b4ffebe83
#
_cell.length_a   1.000
_cell.length_b   1.000
_cell.length_c   1.000
_cell.angle_alpha   90.00
_cell.angle_beta   90.00
_cell.angle_gamma   90.00
#
_symmetry.space_group_name_H-M   'P 1'
#
loop_
_entity.id
_entity.type
_entity.pdbx_description
1 polymer ?
#
loop_
_entity_poly.entity_id
_entity_poly.type
_entity_poly.pdbx_seq_one_letter_code
_entity_poly.pdbx_strand_id
1 'polypeptide(L)'
;NVDIFYAGQKTHQRREELSGQLKTMHRKNKIEAYDTQGFTQGMSHLDYYMGMVGAKVAPAPSGAVIPDSFRLFEALECMAIPIADQKTAKGEVMEYWDWLFGEITPFPHITNWESLPAYMKEIKKDYPHNIHKQTAWWLMFKRNFKLKVLEQYNG
;
A
#
# COMPACT_ATOMS: atom_id res chain seq x y z
N ASN A 1 -13.71 -1.60 12.29
CA ASN A 1 -13.00 -2.02 11.06
C ASN A 1 -13.21 -0.97 9.96
N VAL A 2 -12.14 -0.46 9.41
CA VAL A 2 -12.09 0.53 8.34
C VAL A 2 -11.87 -0.22 7.02
N ASP A 3 -12.52 0.20 5.93
CA ASP A 3 -12.28 -0.43 4.63
C ASP A 3 -10.98 0.07 4.00
N ILE A 4 -10.71 1.38 4.10
CA ILE A 4 -9.49 1.99 3.58
C ILE A 4 -8.93 2.97 4.60
N PHE A 5 -7.63 2.84 4.89
CA PHE A 5 -6.86 3.83 5.63
C PHE A 5 -5.79 4.46 4.75
N TYR A 6 -5.69 5.77 4.77
CA TYR A 6 -4.64 6.53 4.11
C TYR A 6 -4.27 7.77 4.93
N ALA A 7 -2.99 7.95 5.21
CA ALA A 7 -2.46 9.20 5.74
C ALA A 7 -1.20 9.59 4.97
N GLY A 8 -1.16 10.80 4.43
CA GLY A 8 -0.02 11.24 3.63
C GLY A 8 -0.13 12.64 3.07
N GLN A 9 1.00 13.14 2.57
CA GLN A 9 1.12 14.45 1.96
C GLN A 9 0.71 14.41 0.48
N LYS A 10 0.10 15.48 0.01
CA LYS A 10 -0.16 15.73 -1.42
C LYS A 10 1.05 16.42 -2.06
N THR A 11 2.13 15.69 -2.26
CA THR A 11 3.39 16.25 -2.77
C THR A 11 3.55 16.18 -4.28
N HIS A 12 2.69 15.41 -4.97
CA HIS A 12 2.71 15.23 -6.43
C HIS A 12 1.38 14.68 -6.94
N GLN A 13 1.19 14.74 -8.26
CA GLN A 13 -0.05 14.40 -8.95
C GLN A 13 -0.65 13.04 -8.54
N ARG A 14 0.14 11.98 -8.43
CA ARG A 14 -0.35 10.64 -8.08
C ARG A 14 -1.03 10.59 -6.72
N ARG A 15 -0.58 11.37 -5.76
CA ARG A 15 -1.21 11.48 -4.42
C ARG A 15 -2.46 12.34 -4.43
N GLU A 16 -2.49 13.35 -5.30
CA GLU A 16 -3.70 14.16 -5.52
C GLU A 16 -4.80 13.34 -6.18
N GLU A 17 -4.47 12.54 -7.20
CA GLU A 17 -5.39 11.60 -7.87
C GLU A 17 -5.98 10.60 -6.87
N LEU A 18 -5.16 9.97 -6.03
CA LEU A 18 -5.64 9.09 -4.97
C LEU A 18 -6.57 9.83 -4.01
N SER A 19 -6.19 11.01 -3.51
CA SER A 19 -7.02 11.80 -2.60
C SER A 19 -8.37 12.18 -3.23
N GLY A 20 -8.36 12.54 -4.50
CA GLY A 20 -9.58 12.79 -5.27
C GLY A 20 -10.47 11.55 -5.34
N GLN A 21 -9.88 10.40 -5.67
CA GLN A 21 -10.60 9.13 -5.78
C GLN A 21 -11.19 8.68 -4.43
N LEU A 22 -10.46 8.79 -3.33
CA LEU A 22 -10.95 8.45 -2.00
C LEU A 22 -12.20 9.27 -1.62
N LYS A 23 -12.24 10.55 -1.96
CA LYS A 23 -13.41 11.41 -1.70
C LYS A 23 -14.67 10.90 -2.40
N THR A 24 -14.56 10.34 -3.60
CA THR A 24 -15.72 9.80 -4.34
C THR A 24 -16.25 8.50 -3.75
N MET A 25 -15.41 7.76 -3.00
CA MET A 25 -15.72 6.43 -2.49
C MET A 25 -16.36 6.40 -1.11
N HIS A 26 -16.41 7.50 -0.37
CA HIS A 26 -16.92 7.56 1.02
C HIS A 26 -18.36 7.05 1.19
N ARG A 27 -19.21 7.14 0.17
CA ARG A 27 -20.60 6.67 0.27
C ARG A 27 -20.74 5.15 0.39
N LYS A 28 -19.74 4.39 -0.09
CA LYS A 28 -19.79 2.92 -0.20
C LYS A 28 -18.75 2.22 0.68
N ASN A 29 -17.83 2.97 1.26
CA ASN A 29 -16.72 2.43 2.04
C ASN A 29 -16.50 3.28 3.29
N LYS A 30 -16.12 2.62 4.39
CA LYS A 30 -15.63 3.31 5.58
C LYS A 30 -14.17 3.68 5.34
N ILE A 31 -13.92 4.96 5.04
CA ILE A 31 -12.61 5.48 4.67
C ILE A 31 -12.13 6.45 5.76
N GLU A 32 -10.91 6.23 6.22
CA GLU A 32 -10.16 7.17 7.03
C GLU A 32 -9.00 7.69 6.20
N ALA A 33 -9.09 8.93 5.74
CA ALA A 33 -8.07 9.56 4.90
C ALA A 33 -7.67 10.91 5.48
N TYR A 34 -6.38 11.08 5.71
CA TYR A 34 -5.79 12.26 6.35
C TYR A 34 -4.72 12.88 5.44
N ASP A 35 -4.90 14.14 5.11
CA ASP A 35 -3.87 14.94 4.46
C ASP A 35 -2.91 15.49 5.52
N THR A 36 -1.64 15.11 5.44
CA THR A 36 -0.61 15.57 6.38
C THR A 36 0.30 16.63 5.73
N GLN A 37 0.78 17.59 6.54
CA GLN A 37 1.62 18.70 6.07
C GLN A 37 3.09 18.53 6.50
N GLY A 38 3.71 17.40 6.17
CA GLY A 38 5.09 17.11 6.53
C GLY A 38 5.24 15.87 7.39
N PHE A 39 6.48 15.42 7.59
CA PHE A 39 6.80 14.23 8.38
C PHE A 39 6.60 14.44 9.89
N THR A 40 6.61 15.68 10.34
CA THR A 40 6.54 16.04 11.76
C THR A 40 5.22 16.71 12.16
N GLN A 41 4.38 17.06 11.21
CA GLN A 41 3.10 17.71 11.42
C GLN A 41 1.98 16.81 10.89
N GLY A 42 1.49 15.94 11.72
CA GLY A 42 0.47 14.99 11.32
C GLY A 42 0.01 14.14 12.48
N MET A 43 -0.49 12.98 12.14
CA MET A 43 -0.89 11.94 13.08
C MET A 43 0.31 11.41 13.87
N SER A 44 0.13 11.06 15.14
CA SER A 44 1.17 10.36 15.89
C SER A 44 1.51 9.02 15.22
N HIS A 45 2.73 8.51 15.41
CA HIS A 45 3.10 7.20 14.87
C HIS A 45 2.16 6.09 15.34
N LEU A 46 1.76 6.14 16.61
CA LEU A 46 0.83 5.17 17.18
C LEU A 46 -0.53 5.22 16.48
N ASP A 47 -1.12 6.40 16.32
CA ASP A 47 -2.42 6.57 15.66
C ASP A 47 -2.34 6.14 14.20
N TYR A 48 -1.24 6.44 13.52
CA TYR A 48 -0.99 6.02 12.14
C TYR A 48 -0.99 4.48 12.01
N TYR A 49 -0.20 3.78 12.84
CA TYR A 49 -0.15 2.33 12.81
C TYR A 49 -1.47 1.69 13.26
N MET A 50 -2.12 2.23 14.28
CA MET A 50 -3.42 1.72 14.74
C MET A 50 -4.50 1.88 13.67
N GLY A 51 -4.50 2.99 12.94
CA GLY A 51 -5.39 3.19 11.79
C GLY A 51 -5.14 2.15 10.69
N MET A 52 -3.88 1.88 10.39
CA MET A 52 -3.49 0.90 9.36
C MET A 52 -3.82 -0.54 9.76
N VAL A 53 -3.52 -0.95 11.00
CA VAL A 53 -3.88 -2.28 11.56
C VAL A 53 -5.40 -2.50 11.55
N GLY A 54 -6.19 -1.45 11.75
CA GLY A 54 -7.66 -1.50 11.72
C GLY A 54 -8.27 -1.54 10.31
N ALA A 55 -7.48 -1.36 9.26
CA ALA A 55 -7.95 -1.24 7.88
C ALA A 55 -7.83 -2.55 7.09
N LYS A 56 -8.75 -2.74 6.12
CA LYS A 56 -8.63 -3.84 5.16
C LYS A 56 -7.60 -3.54 4.08
N VAL A 57 -7.55 -2.30 3.64
CA VAL A 57 -6.71 -1.84 2.53
C VAL A 57 -5.99 -0.55 2.91
N ALA A 58 -4.71 -0.47 2.55
CA ALA A 58 -3.90 0.74 2.67
C ALA A 58 -3.27 1.08 1.30
N PRO A 59 -3.79 2.09 0.57
CA PRO A 59 -3.19 2.53 -0.69
C PRO A 59 -1.77 3.05 -0.49
N ALA A 60 -0.86 2.61 -1.35
CA ALA A 60 0.55 2.99 -1.37
C ALA A 60 0.87 3.76 -2.66
N PRO A 61 0.52 5.06 -2.75
CA PRO A 61 0.89 5.88 -3.88
C PRO A 61 2.40 6.04 -3.94
N SER A 62 2.91 6.30 -5.14
CA SER A 62 4.34 6.43 -5.38
C SER A 62 5.05 7.38 -4.42
N GLY A 63 6.34 7.13 -4.24
CA GLY A 63 7.26 8.03 -3.56
C GLY A 63 7.50 9.33 -4.35
N ALA A 64 8.51 10.09 -3.93
CA ALA A 64 8.79 11.39 -4.54
C ALA A 64 9.30 11.31 -6.00
N VAL A 65 9.87 10.17 -6.39
CA VAL A 65 10.48 9.97 -7.72
C VAL A 65 9.95 8.72 -8.39
N ILE A 66 10.08 7.56 -7.76
CA ILE A 66 9.71 6.23 -8.26
C ILE A 66 8.55 5.64 -7.46
N PRO A 67 7.95 4.51 -7.88
CA PRO A 67 6.86 3.86 -7.14
C PRO A 67 7.20 3.48 -5.70
N ASP A 68 8.48 3.40 -5.32
CA ASP A 68 8.91 3.04 -3.98
C ASP A 68 8.27 3.90 -2.90
N SER A 69 7.60 3.26 -1.98
CA SER A 69 6.88 3.92 -0.89
C SER A 69 6.92 3.07 0.38
N PHE A 70 7.39 3.64 1.48
CA PHE A 70 7.37 2.98 2.80
C PHE A 70 5.98 2.47 3.18
N ARG A 71 4.90 3.14 2.71
CA ARG A 71 3.52 2.73 2.99
C ARG A 71 3.20 1.31 2.55
N LEU A 72 3.81 0.84 1.48
CA LEU A 72 3.61 -0.54 1.04
C LEU A 72 4.11 -1.52 2.12
N PHE A 73 5.33 -1.31 2.60
CA PHE A 73 5.93 -2.16 3.63
C PHE A 73 5.21 -2.02 4.97
N GLU A 74 4.83 -0.81 5.35
CA GLU A 74 4.04 -0.54 6.56
C GLU A 74 2.68 -1.24 6.50
N ALA A 75 2.00 -1.23 5.35
CA ALA A 75 0.75 -1.96 5.15
C ALA A 75 0.93 -3.47 5.30
N LEU A 76 1.99 -4.03 4.70
CA LEU A 76 2.31 -5.46 4.82
C LEU A 76 2.60 -5.86 6.28
N GLU A 77 3.34 -5.04 7.04
CA GLU A 77 3.60 -5.29 8.47
C GLU A 77 2.34 -5.15 9.33
N CYS A 78 1.44 -4.24 8.99
CA CYS A 78 0.17 -4.03 9.70
C CYS A 78 -0.94 -4.99 9.28
N MET A 79 -0.66 -5.96 8.39
CA MET A 79 -1.65 -6.88 7.83
C MET A 79 -2.83 -6.15 7.14
N ALA A 80 -2.58 -4.99 6.53
CA ALA A 80 -3.50 -4.35 5.61
C ALA A 80 -3.09 -4.68 4.17
N ILE A 81 -4.04 -4.87 3.26
CA ILE A 81 -3.72 -5.17 1.86
C ILE A 81 -3.25 -3.88 1.18
N PRO A 82 -1.98 -3.75 0.75
CA PRO A 82 -1.55 -2.60 -0.01
C PRO A 82 -2.18 -2.61 -1.41
N ILE A 83 -2.42 -1.43 -1.96
CA ILE A 83 -2.61 -1.25 -3.40
C ILE A 83 -1.44 -0.42 -3.88
N ALA A 84 -0.55 -1.06 -4.63
CA ALA A 84 0.73 -0.51 -5.02
C ALA A 84 0.63 0.32 -6.30
N ASP A 85 1.07 1.58 -6.26
CA ASP A 85 1.18 2.40 -7.47
C ASP A 85 2.33 1.90 -8.37
N GLN A 86 2.06 1.71 -9.67
CA GLN A 86 3.07 1.37 -10.68
C GLN A 86 3.53 2.56 -11.50
N LYS A 87 3.22 3.78 -11.08
CA LYS A 87 3.69 4.97 -11.78
C LYS A 87 4.68 5.74 -10.92
N THR A 88 5.62 6.39 -11.59
CA THR A 88 6.48 7.41 -10.98
C THR A 88 5.65 8.62 -10.53
N ALA A 89 6.24 9.52 -9.74
CA ALA A 89 5.59 10.78 -9.36
C ALA A 89 5.17 11.64 -10.57
N LYS A 90 5.85 11.45 -11.72
CA LYS A 90 5.55 12.12 -13.00
C LYS A 90 4.51 11.39 -13.85
N GLY A 91 4.03 10.23 -13.41
CA GLY A 91 2.99 9.47 -14.10
C GLY A 91 3.50 8.44 -15.12
N GLU A 92 4.81 8.22 -15.22
CA GLU A 92 5.40 7.20 -16.09
C GLU A 92 5.21 5.81 -15.46
N VAL A 93 4.80 4.81 -16.26
CA VAL A 93 4.64 3.43 -15.78
C VAL A 93 6.01 2.82 -15.51
N MET A 94 6.16 2.16 -14.38
CA MET A 94 7.36 1.46 -13.97
C MET A 94 6.99 0.18 -13.23
N GLU A 95 7.41 -0.98 -13.74
CA GLU A 95 7.18 -2.30 -13.14
C GLU A 95 8.12 -2.55 -11.94
N TYR A 96 8.16 -1.55 -11.04
CA TYR A 96 9.09 -1.53 -9.91
C TYR A 96 8.86 -2.68 -8.93
N TRP A 97 7.61 -2.98 -8.63
CA TRP A 97 7.25 -3.99 -7.64
C TRP A 97 7.52 -5.40 -8.15
N ASP A 98 7.28 -5.65 -9.44
CA ASP A 98 7.59 -6.92 -10.09
C ASP A 98 9.11 -7.16 -10.13
N TRP A 99 9.87 -6.10 -10.41
CA TRP A 99 11.33 -6.15 -10.33
C TRP A 99 11.82 -6.39 -8.88
N LEU A 100 11.26 -5.68 -7.89
CA LEU A 100 11.73 -5.76 -6.50
C LEU A 100 11.42 -7.12 -5.86
N PHE A 101 10.23 -7.64 -6.06
CA PHE A 101 9.78 -8.89 -5.45
C PHE A 101 10.04 -10.13 -6.32
N GLY A 102 10.39 -9.93 -7.59
CA GLY A 102 10.81 -10.98 -8.49
C GLY A 102 9.70 -11.84 -9.07
N GLU A 103 8.45 -11.69 -8.64
CA GLU A 103 7.31 -12.48 -9.13
C GLU A 103 5.96 -11.85 -8.74
N ILE A 104 4.88 -12.56 -9.09
CA ILE A 104 3.49 -12.19 -8.82
C ILE A 104 3.28 -12.00 -7.31
N THR A 105 3.06 -10.77 -6.92
CA THR A 105 2.69 -10.42 -5.56
C THR A 105 1.20 -10.73 -5.31
N PRO A 106 0.78 -11.02 -4.06
CA PRO A 106 -0.62 -11.30 -3.75
C PRO A 106 -1.49 -10.05 -3.57
N PHE A 107 -0.95 -8.86 -3.84
CA PHE A 107 -1.66 -7.59 -3.73
C PHE A 107 -1.72 -6.86 -5.08
N PRO A 108 -2.74 -6.00 -5.30
CA PRO A 108 -2.91 -5.32 -6.58
C PRO A 108 -1.84 -4.28 -6.87
N HIS A 109 -1.43 -4.21 -8.14
CA HIS A 109 -0.67 -3.12 -8.71
C HIS A 109 -1.60 -2.24 -9.55
N ILE A 110 -1.47 -0.92 -9.44
CA ILE A 110 -2.39 0.03 -10.05
C ILE A 110 -1.64 1.09 -10.86
N THR A 111 -2.12 1.36 -12.07
CA THR A 111 -1.61 2.44 -12.92
C THR A 111 -2.56 3.64 -12.97
N ASN A 112 -3.80 3.45 -12.54
CA ASN A 112 -4.83 4.49 -12.49
C ASN A 112 -5.68 4.35 -11.23
N TRP A 113 -5.68 5.38 -10.39
CA TRP A 113 -6.45 5.39 -9.13
C TRP A 113 -7.96 5.32 -9.34
N GLU A 114 -8.49 5.64 -10.50
CA GLU A 114 -9.89 5.43 -10.84
C GLU A 114 -10.31 3.95 -10.80
N SER A 115 -9.35 3.03 -10.91
CA SER A 115 -9.58 1.59 -10.79
C SER A 115 -9.70 1.11 -9.34
N LEU A 116 -9.37 1.92 -8.35
CA LEU A 116 -9.42 1.56 -6.92
C LEU A 116 -10.75 0.96 -6.46
N PRO A 117 -11.94 1.48 -6.88
CA PRO A 117 -13.22 0.88 -6.51
C PRO A 117 -13.40 -0.56 -6.98
N ALA A 118 -12.87 -0.90 -8.16
CA ALA A 118 -12.93 -2.26 -8.70
C ALA A 118 -12.07 -3.22 -7.85
N TYR A 119 -10.84 -2.84 -7.53
CA TYR A 119 -9.98 -3.62 -6.63
C TYR A 119 -10.59 -3.79 -5.25
N MET A 120 -11.18 -2.74 -4.68
CA MET A 120 -11.88 -2.83 -3.39
C MET A 120 -13.01 -3.84 -3.42
N LYS A 121 -13.79 -3.87 -4.51
CA LYS A 121 -14.88 -4.83 -4.67
C LYS A 121 -14.35 -6.27 -4.70
N GLU A 122 -13.28 -6.53 -5.44
CA GLU A 122 -12.67 -7.86 -5.52
C GLU A 122 -12.05 -8.29 -4.19
N ILE A 123 -11.31 -7.43 -3.53
CA ILE A 123 -10.71 -7.71 -2.21
C ILE A 123 -11.81 -8.04 -1.18
N LYS A 124 -12.91 -7.30 -1.18
CA LYS A 124 -14.00 -7.49 -0.21
C LYS A 124 -14.80 -8.76 -0.44
N LYS A 125 -14.82 -9.34 -1.64
CA LYS A 125 -15.52 -10.60 -1.92
C LYS A 125 -15.04 -11.76 -1.04
N ASP A 126 -13.73 -11.85 -0.86
CA ASP A 126 -13.12 -12.89 -0.02
C ASP A 126 -11.92 -12.29 0.74
N TYR A 127 -12.21 -11.31 1.57
CA TYR A 127 -11.19 -10.63 2.36
C TYR A 127 -10.39 -11.59 3.25
N PRO A 128 -11.00 -12.57 3.96
CA PRO A 128 -10.24 -13.49 4.80
C PRO A 128 -9.20 -14.30 4.01
N HIS A 129 -9.54 -14.77 2.82
CA HIS A 129 -8.60 -15.47 1.95
C HIS A 129 -7.49 -14.55 1.45
N ASN A 130 -7.85 -13.36 0.96
CA ASN A 130 -6.90 -12.40 0.41
C ASN A 130 -5.85 -11.96 1.44
N ILE A 131 -6.29 -11.63 2.65
CA ILE A 131 -5.36 -11.21 3.72
C ILE A 131 -4.50 -12.37 4.21
N HIS A 132 -5.05 -13.59 4.31
CA HIS A 132 -4.29 -14.77 4.69
C HIS A 132 -3.18 -15.07 3.66
N LYS A 133 -3.52 -15.08 2.38
CA LYS A 133 -2.58 -15.29 1.27
C LYS A 133 -1.44 -14.26 1.30
N GLN A 134 -1.77 -12.99 1.48
CA GLN A 134 -0.78 -11.92 1.55
C GLN A 134 0.13 -12.05 2.77
N THR A 135 -0.43 -12.31 3.96
CA THR A 135 0.34 -12.42 5.19
C THR A 135 1.31 -13.61 5.10
N ALA A 136 0.85 -14.75 4.60
CA ALA A 136 1.71 -15.92 4.40
C ALA A 136 2.84 -15.62 3.42
N TRP A 137 2.54 -14.99 2.28
CA TRP A 137 3.54 -14.57 1.30
C TRP A 137 4.56 -13.61 1.91
N TRP A 138 4.13 -12.60 2.67
CA TRP A 138 5.03 -11.61 3.27
C TRP A 138 5.99 -12.24 4.29
N LEU A 139 5.49 -13.15 5.12
CA LEU A 139 6.33 -13.88 6.08
C LEU A 139 7.36 -14.76 5.37
N MET A 140 6.95 -15.45 4.29
CA MET A 140 7.88 -16.25 3.47
C MET A 140 8.92 -15.39 2.77
N PHE A 141 8.51 -14.27 2.20
CA PHE A 141 9.43 -13.33 1.56
C PHE A 141 10.50 -12.83 2.53
N LYS A 142 10.11 -12.35 3.72
CA LYS A 142 11.05 -11.90 4.76
C LYS A 142 12.01 -13.02 5.19
N ARG A 143 11.50 -14.24 5.37
CA ARG A 143 12.33 -15.39 5.72
C ARG A 143 13.38 -15.70 4.64
N ASN A 144 12.94 -15.78 3.39
CA ASN A 144 13.83 -16.10 2.27
C ASN A 144 14.88 -14.99 2.05
N PHE A 145 14.48 -13.73 2.17
CA PHE A 145 15.39 -12.60 2.10
C PHE A 145 16.46 -12.68 3.19
N LYS A 146 16.05 -12.94 4.44
CA LYS A 146 16.99 -13.13 5.56
C LYS A 146 18.00 -14.26 5.29
N LEU A 147 17.54 -15.40 4.78
CA LEU A 147 18.42 -16.53 4.45
C LEU A 147 19.45 -16.16 3.38
N LYS A 148 19.03 -15.49 2.30
CA LYS A 148 19.94 -15.02 1.25
C LYS A 148 21.01 -14.06 1.78
N VAL A 149 20.62 -13.13 2.66
CA VAL A 149 21.57 -12.20 3.30
C VAL A 149 22.60 -12.97 4.15
N LEU A 150 22.14 -13.94 4.95
CA LEU A 150 23.04 -14.76 5.78
C LEU A 150 23.99 -15.63 4.97
N GLU A 151 23.54 -16.18 3.85
CA GLU A 151 24.39 -16.94 2.92
C GLU A 151 25.52 -16.08 2.34
N GLN A 152 25.22 -14.83 1.97
CA GLN A 152 26.23 -13.89 1.47
C GLN A 152 27.23 -13.43 2.55
N TYR A 153 26.83 -13.45 3.82
CA TYR A 153 27.72 -13.05 4.92
C TYR A 153 28.68 -14.18 5.36
N ASN A 154 28.28 -15.44 5.15
CA ASN A 154 29.04 -16.62 5.60
C ASN A 154 29.86 -17.27 4.49
N GLY A 155 29.82 -16.77 3.28
CA GLY A 155 30.64 -17.17 2.12
C GLY A 155 31.78 -16.21 1.87
#